data_ec0a2c614f0fa6b93194db585d1be4da
#
_entry.id   ec0a2c614f0fa6b93194db585d1be4da
#
_cell.length_a   1.000
_cell.length_b   1.000
_cell.length_c   1.000
_cell.angle_alpha   90.00
_cell.angle_beta   90.00
_cell.angle_gamma   90.00
#
_symmetry.space_group_name_H-M   'P 1'
#
loop_
_entity.id
_entity.type
_entity.pdbx_description
1 polymer ?
#
loop_
_entity_poly.entity_id
_entity_poly.type
_entity_poly.pdbx_seq_one_letter_code
_entity_poly.pdbx_strand_id
1 'polypeptide(L)'
;MVRFGMGSRSEADDVTLARSPRVASRRLAWARTAVALVAGIVVVTVVLHVVWLVRFRHGYVTEWDESGYLQFSLSNFDALHDGGPWGLAKIVGNRGTFGPLLPLLTALAYPFTGRGIFGSLLVLPLFFAGLVAASFALARQLVSDSWAVVAALAVAAIPAVTDYARLFHFALPATACMTAALWALLRSDGLRRVGWAVFSGLLVALTLLARTMTVAYIPGFALAAGVLLLVETSELRLRMRNLAIAAGLTGLVAGPWYLHNARSIYDSLVGSGYGEGAVVFGRHHPVASWGYWAKELRLDLLALWLPLAGCLLVSFSVAFVYLVARHKGLPRPSRPRSARSVGLLALVLVVLEGYLALTSSRNEGTGFALPWLPALVILGVAAIASIPARAPRVALASVLVALSVGAVTAKSGWVEPLAKVRRVSVPGLGLLPVTDGRGIIQVEVAGGGYDIGPVTHPLPALHRRWLPLARDVVAWSTHHAEQRGEQLHLTLGLNDLIFGNSRLILAAQLWFHQYLLVDYLRPYPDGDTVAAYRRELVSPRRVNALVIGDPSPVPNPNITRRKVEAAARSLGFTPVKSFVMPDGRTIWIWWREA
;
A
#
# COMPACT_ATOMS: atom_id res chain seq x y z
N MET A 1 69.36 -13.92 32.16
CA MET A 1 69.56 -13.65 30.69
C MET A 1 68.94 -14.78 29.91
N VAL A 2 67.74 -14.56 29.40
CA VAL A 2 67.07 -15.50 28.47
C VAL A 2 66.74 -14.68 27.22
N ARG A 3 67.43 -15.01 26.12
CA ARG A 3 67.19 -14.41 24.79
C ARG A 3 65.96 -15.06 24.15
N PHE A 4 64.89 -14.30 23.97
CA PHE A 4 63.79 -14.69 23.11
C PHE A 4 64.16 -14.39 21.66
N GLY A 5 64.30 -15.46 20.86
CA GLY A 5 64.47 -15.37 19.41
C GLY A 5 63.21 -14.88 18.75
N MET A 6 63.25 -13.69 18.12
CA MET A 6 62.26 -13.24 17.16
C MET A 6 62.33 -14.09 15.90
N GLY A 7 61.42 -15.04 15.76
CA GLY A 7 61.17 -15.72 14.48
C GLY A 7 60.51 -14.77 13.51
N SER A 8 61.23 -14.35 12.51
CA SER A 8 60.70 -13.62 11.33
C SER A 8 59.69 -14.53 10.62
N ARG A 9 58.39 -14.22 10.82
CA ARG A 9 57.36 -14.78 9.94
C ARG A 9 57.59 -14.19 8.54
N SER A 10 57.90 -15.08 7.61
CA SER A 10 58.06 -14.83 6.20
C SER A 10 56.82 -14.16 5.60
N GLU A 11 57.03 -13.04 4.93
CA GLU A 11 56.06 -12.30 4.11
C GLU A 11 55.60 -13.09 2.85
N ALA A 12 55.77 -14.38 2.82
CA ALA A 12 55.56 -15.21 1.61
C ALA A 12 54.16 -15.85 1.54
N ASP A 13 53.22 -15.61 2.49
CA ASP A 13 51.89 -16.24 2.45
C ASP A 13 50.74 -15.33 2.01
N ASP A 14 51.04 -14.14 1.52
CA ASP A 14 50.07 -13.32 0.76
C ASP A 14 50.08 -13.68 -0.73
N VAL A 15 50.05 -14.97 -1.03
CA VAL A 15 49.71 -15.46 -2.36
C VAL A 15 48.23 -15.15 -2.55
N THR A 16 47.97 -13.98 -3.12
CA THR A 16 46.71 -13.66 -3.82
C THR A 16 46.38 -14.87 -4.69
N LEU A 17 45.47 -15.73 -4.19
CA LEU A 17 44.81 -16.74 -5.01
C LEU A 17 44.10 -15.99 -6.14
N ALA A 18 44.83 -15.76 -7.21
CA ALA A 18 44.33 -15.25 -8.48
C ALA A 18 43.15 -16.16 -8.84
N ARG A 19 41.93 -15.67 -8.58
CA ARG A 19 40.71 -16.44 -8.84
C ARG A 19 40.77 -16.91 -10.27
N SER A 20 40.82 -18.22 -10.46
CA SER A 20 40.98 -18.76 -11.80
C SER A 20 39.94 -18.17 -12.75
N PRO A 21 40.28 -17.82 -14.00
CA PRO A 21 39.34 -17.21 -14.96
C PRO A 21 38.05 -18.00 -15.12
N ARG A 22 38.10 -19.33 -14.92
CA ARG A 22 36.93 -20.23 -14.94
C ARG A 22 35.95 -19.98 -13.77
N VAL A 23 36.42 -19.61 -12.58
CA VAL A 23 35.55 -19.29 -11.44
C VAL A 23 34.87 -17.93 -11.63
N ALA A 24 35.61 -16.97 -12.18
CA ALA A 24 35.05 -15.64 -12.49
C ALA A 24 33.98 -15.74 -13.59
N SER A 25 34.24 -16.52 -14.68
CA SER A 25 33.26 -16.72 -15.75
C SER A 25 32.00 -17.44 -15.32
N ARG A 26 32.11 -18.46 -14.44
CA ARG A 26 30.93 -19.13 -13.85
C ARG A 26 30.09 -18.19 -12.99
N ARG A 27 30.71 -17.34 -12.18
CA ARG A 27 29.97 -16.34 -11.36
C ARG A 27 29.23 -15.34 -12.23
N LEU A 28 29.88 -14.86 -13.30
CA LEU A 28 29.24 -13.93 -14.23
C LEU A 28 28.07 -14.58 -14.99
N ALA A 29 28.21 -15.83 -15.39
CA ALA A 29 27.13 -16.60 -16.02
C ALA A 29 25.94 -16.75 -15.08
N TRP A 30 26.17 -17.13 -13.82
CA TRP A 30 25.11 -17.22 -12.80
C TRP A 30 24.42 -15.89 -12.51
N ALA A 31 25.17 -14.78 -12.43
CA ALA A 31 24.58 -13.46 -12.23
C ALA A 31 23.65 -13.07 -13.39
N ARG A 32 24.04 -13.36 -14.64
CA ARG A 32 23.20 -13.16 -15.83
C ARG A 32 21.94 -14.03 -15.79
N THR A 33 22.07 -15.31 -15.42
CA THR A 33 20.94 -16.24 -15.29
C THR A 33 19.96 -15.75 -14.21
N ALA A 34 20.44 -15.30 -13.06
CA ALA A 34 19.58 -14.77 -12.00
C ALA A 34 18.79 -13.53 -12.45
N VAL A 35 19.45 -12.61 -13.17
CA VAL A 35 18.77 -11.43 -13.75
C VAL A 35 17.71 -11.87 -14.77
N ALA A 36 18.04 -12.82 -15.66
CA ALA A 36 17.08 -13.34 -16.62
C ALA A 36 15.87 -14.03 -15.96
N LEU A 37 16.10 -14.79 -14.89
CA LEU A 37 15.00 -15.42 -14.11
C LEU A 37 14.10 -14.37 -13.48
N VAL A 38 14.66 -13.32 -12.87
CA VAL A 38 13.85 -12.25 -12.28
C VAL A 38 13.10 -11.46 -13.35
N ALA A 39 13.74 -11.18 -14.49
CA ALA A 39 13.05 -10.59 -15.63
C ALA A 39 11.88 -11.47 -16.10
N GLY A 40 12.07 -12.79 -16.15
CA GLY A 40 11.00 -13.75 -16.44
C GLY A 40 9.87 -13.70 -15.41
N ILE A 41 10.19 -13.68 -14.10
CA ILE A 41 9.19 -13.52 -13.02
C ILE A 41 8.41 -12.22 -13.22
N VAL A 42 9.10 -11.10 -13.45
CA VAL A 42 8.46 -9.80 -13.68
C VAL A 42 7.53 -9.84 -14.88
N VAL A 43 8.03 -10.31 -16.04
CA VAL A 43 7.21 -10.37 -17.27
C VAL A 43 5.97 -11.24 -17.06
N VAL A 44 6.15 -12.46 -16.54
CA VAL A 44 5.04 -13.40 -16.32
C VAL A 44 4.01 -12.80 -15.36
N THR A 45 4.45 -12.26 -14.22
CA THR A 45 3.53 -11.71 -13.23
C THR A 45 2.84 -10.44 -13.71
N VAL A 46 3.53 -9.55 -14.41
CA VAL A 46 2.92 -8.35 -15.04
C VAL A 46 1.87 -8.76 -16.08
N VAL A 47 2.20 -9.72 -16.94
CA VAL A 47 1.22 -10.24 -17.92
C VAL A 47 0.00 -10.83 -17.21
N LEU A 48 0.23 -11.63 -16.14
CA LEU A 48 -0.88 -12.17 -15.33
C LEU A 48 -1.74 -11.06 -14.70
N HIS A 49 -1.14 -9.96 -14.22
CA HIS A 49 -1.89 -8.82 -13.70
C HIS A 49 -2.71 -8.12 -14.79
N VAL A 50 -2.11 -7.83 -15.94
CA VAL A 50 -2.82 -7.18 -17.05
C VAL A 50 -3.97 -8.06 -17.55
N VAL A 51 -3.73 -9.35 -17.76
CA VAL A 51 -4.78 -10.29 -18.18
C VAL A 51 -5.88 -10.40 -17.13
N TRP A 52 -5.52 -10.41 -15.84
CA TRP A 52 -6.51 -10.42 -14.75
C TRP A 52 -7.35 -9.13 -14.75
N LEU A 53 -6.73 -7.95 -14.94
CA LEU A 53 -7.43 -6.68 -15.05
C LEU A 53 -8.41 -6.68 -16.22
N VAL A 54 -7.98 -7.16 -17.39
CA VAL A 54 -8.86 -7.27 -18.58
C VAL A 54 -10.01 -8.25 -18.32
N ARG A 55 -9.72 -9.41 -17.72
CA ARG A 55 -10.72 -10.48 -17.57
C ARG A 55 -11.72 -10.21 -16.46
N PHE A 56 -11.29 -9.64 -15.34
CA PHE A 56 -12.08 -9.58 -14.12
C PHE A 56 -12.46 -8.17 -13.68
N ARG A 57 -11.66 -7.15 -14.01
CA ARG A 57 -11.92 -5.78 -13.56
C ARG A 57 -12.82 -4.98 -14.50
N HIS A 58 -12.66 -5.12 -15.79
CA HIS A 58 -13.47 -4.43 -16.81
C HIS A 58 -13.73 -2.93 -16.54
N GLY A 59 -12.81 -2.26 -15.86
CA GLY A 59 -12.97 -0.85 -15.51
C GLY A 59 -13.96 -0.55 -14.39
N TYR A 60 -14.30 -1.51 -13.52
CA TYR A 60 -15.13 -1.22 -12.34
C TYR A 60 -14.30 -0.68 -11.19
N VAL A 61 -14.98 0.06 -10.32
CA VAL A 61 -14.48 0.48 -9.02
C VAL A 61 -14.90 -0.56 -7.98
N THR A 62 -13.97 -0.98 -7.12
CA THR A 62 -14.22 -2.01 -6.12
C THR A 62 -14.66 -1.46 -4.77
N GLU A 63 -14.14 -0.30 -4.39
CA GLU A 63 -14.38 0.29 -3.08
C GLU A 63 -14.47 1.81 -3.14
N TRP A 64 -14.85 2.44 -2.03
CA TRP A 64 -14.98 3.88 -1.91
C TRP A 64 -13.65 4.61 -2.12
N ASP A 65 -12.59 4.19 -1.42
CA ASP A 65 -11.28 4.84 -1.48
C ASP A 65 -10.74 4.85 -2.91
N GLU A 66 -10.88 3.76 -3.64
CA GLU A 66 -10.47 3.68 -5.04
C GLU A 66 -11.18 4.73 -5.89
N SER A 67 -12.49 4.96 -5.65
CA SER A 67 -13.23 6.01 -6.34
C SER A 67 -12.65 7.40 -6.06
N GLY A 68 -12.29 7.66 -4.80
CA GLY A 68 -11.66 8.91 -4.39
C GLY A 68 -10.28 9.11 -5.03
N TYR A 69 -9.46 8.07 -5.05
CA TYR A 69 -8.09 8.15 -5.60
C TYR A 69 -8.07 8.35 -7.11
N LEU A 70 -9.00 7.72 -7.83
CA LEU A 70 -9.15 7.90 -9.28
C LEU A 70 -9.51 9.35 -9.66
N GLN A 71 -10.33 10.02 -8.85
CA GLN A 71 -10.70 11.42 -9.07
C GLN A 71 -9.47 12.33 -9.14
N PHE A 72 -8.48 12.12 -8.27
CA PHE A 72 -7.24 12.92 -8.30
C PHE A 72 -6.48 12.75 -9.61
N SER A 73 -6.46 11.52 -10.16
CA SER A 73 -5.78 11.27 -11.43
C SER A 73 -6.48 11.95 -12.60
N LEU A 74 -7.80 11.91 -12.62
CA LEU A 74 -8.61 12.57 -13.63
C LEU A 74 -8.47 14.10 -13.53
N SER A 75 -8.60 14.65 -12.31
CA SER A 75 -8.41 16.09 -12.08
C SER A 75 -7.00 16.57 -12.42
N ASN A 76 -5.98 15.76 -12.15
CA ASN A 76 -4.61 16.08 -12.52
C ASN A 76 -4.42 16.08 -14.03
N PHE A 77 -5.04 15.13 -14.74
CA PHE A 77 -5.00 15.08 -16.20
C PHE A 77 -5.68 16.32 -16.81
N ASP A 78 -6.88 16.64 -16.34
CA ASP A 78 -7.62 17.80 -16.82
C ASP A 78 -6.82 19.10 -16.53
N ALA A 79 -6.20 19.23 -15.35
CA ALA A 79 -5.34 20.37 -15.02
C ALA A 79 -4.11 20.49 -15.92
N LEU A 80 -3.49 19.37 -16.29
CA LEU A 80 -2.34 19.34 -17.22
C LEU A 80 -2.77 19.63 -18.66
N HIS A 81 -3.92 19.09 -19.07
CA HIS A 81 -4.45 19.27 -20.42
C HIS A 81 -4.84 20.73 -20.68
N ASP A 82 -5.55 21.34 -19.73
CA ASP A 82 -6.07 22.70 -19.86
C ASP A 82 -5.01 23.77 -19.56
N GLY A 83 -4.11 23.49 -18.62
CA GLY A 83 -3.11 24.47 -18.11
C GLY A 83 -1.68 24.22 -18.59
N GLY A 84 -1.42 23.17 -19.37
CA GLY A 84 -0.07 22.80 -19.79
C GLY A 84 0.89 22.66 -18.59
N PRO A 85 2.14 23.15 -18.71
CA PRO A 85 3.12 23.07 -17.60
C PRO A 85 2.66 23.79 -16.32
N TRP A 86 1.85 24.82 -16.41
CA TRP A 86 1.27 25.54 -15.27
C TRP A 86 0.24 24.71 -14.52
N GLY A 87 -0.37 23.73 -15.17
CA GLY A 87 -1.24 22.72 -14.54
C GLY A 87 -0.51 21.97 -13.43
N LEU A 88 0.81 21.74 -13.55
CA LEU A 88 1.61 21.12 -12.51
C LEU A 88 1.62 21.94 -11.22
N ALA A 89 1.74 23.26 -11.32
CA ALA A 89 1.67 24.14 -10.15
C ALA A 89 0.30 24.06 -9.46
N LYS A 90 -0.78 23.96 -10.24
CA LYS A 90 -2.13 23.75 -9.73
C LYS A 90 -2.27 22.41 -8.99
N ILE A 91 -1.69 21.33 -9.54
CA ILE A 91 -1.69 20.00 -8.92
C ILE A 91 -0.96 20.03 -7.58
N VAL A 92 0.24 20.62 -7.52
CA VAL A 92 1.02 20.76 -6.29
C VAL A 92 0.34 21.70 -5.28
N GLY A 93 -0.35 22.72 -5.77
CA GLY A 93 -1.11 23.68 -4.97
C GLY A 93 -2.47 23.18 -4.50
N ASN A 94 -3.00 22.08 -5.02
CA ASN A 94 -4.26 21.51 -4.55
C ASN A 94 -4.09 20.98 -3.12
N ARG A 95 -5.01 21.41 -2.25
CA ARG A 95 -5.05 20.93 -0.86
C ARG A 95 -5.55 19.48 -0.84
N GLY A 96 -4.82 18.63 -0.13
CA GLY A 96 -5.19 17.22 -0.01
C GLY A 96 -4.36 16.50 1.06
N THR A 97 -4.87 15.35 1.49
CA THR A 97 -4.21 14.46 2.46
C THR A 97 -3.52 13.28 1.79
N PHE A 98 -3.74 13.09 0.50
CA PHE A 98 -3.23 11.92 -0.24
C PHE A 98 -2.01 12.29 -1.06
N GLY A 99 -1.01 11.40 -1.07
CA GLY A 99 0.24 11.60 -1.81
C GLY A 99 0.02 11.82 -3.30
N PRO A 100 0.67 12.81 -3.92
CA PRO A 100 0.42 13.20 -5.32
C PRO A 100 1.09 12.27 -6.36
N LEU A 101 2.01 11.38 -5.95
CA LEU A 101 2.85 10.61 -6.90
C LEU A 101 2.01 9.73 -7.84
N LEU A 102 1.17 8.85 -7.29
CA LEU A 102 0.38 7.93 -8.11
C LEU A 102 -0.61 8.68 -9.02
N PRO A 103 -1.43 9.62 -8.52
CA PRO A 103 -2.33 10.39 -9.37
C PRO A 103 -1.62 11.17 -10.47
N LEU A 104 -0.45 11.77 -10.18
CA LEU A 104 0.32 12.50 -11.17
C LEU A 104 0.87 11.58 -12.27
N LEU A 105 1.52 10.47 -11.89
CA LEU A 105 2.06 9.52 -12.86
C LEU A 105 0.96 8.89 -13.71
N THR A 106 -0.21 8.65 -13.13
CA THR A 106 -1.38 8.16 -13.85
C THR A 106 -1.88 9.19 -14.85
N ALA A 107 -1.99 10.46 -14.46
CA ALA A 107 -2.37 11.54 -15.36
C ALA A 107 -1.40 11.66 -16.56
N LEU A 108 -0.10 11.54 -16.30
CA LEU A 108 0.92 11.51 -17.37
C LEU A 108 0.84 10.27 -18.26
N ALA A 109 0.32 9.16 -17.75
CA ALA A 109 0.16 7.92 -18.52
C ALA A 109 -1.10 7.89 -19.40
N TYR A 110 -2.14 8.68 -19.10
CA TYR A 110 -3.41 8.66 -19.82
C TYR A 110 -3.32 8.85 -21.34
N PRO A 111 -2.40 9.64 -21.91
CA PRO A 111 -2.24 9.71 -23.36
C PRO A 111 -1.93 8.35 -24.01
N PHE A 112 -1.35 7.41 -23.25
CA PHE A 112 -0.95 6.08 -23.71
C PHE A 112 -1.89 4.97 -23.26
N THR A 113 -2.52 5.12 -22.08
CA THR A 113 -3.35 4.08 -21.46
C THR A 113 -4.85 4.33 -21.61
N GLY A 114 -5.24 5.53 -22.01
CA GLY A 114 -6.63 5.99 -22.06
C GLY A 114 -7.09 6.59 -20.73
N ARG A 115 -7.84 7.71 -20.83
CA ARG A 115 -8.44 8.41 -19.68
C ARG A 115 -9.61 7.59 -19.11
N GLY A 116 -9.40 6.94 -17.99
CA GLY A 116 -10.44 6.13 -17.36
C GLY A 116 -9.90 5.17 -16.31
N ILE A 117 -10.78 4.39 -15.72
CA ILE A 117 -10.47 3.46 -14.64
C ILE A 117 -9.43 2.42 -15.09
N PHE A 118 -9.67 1.80 -16.25
CA PHE A 118 -8.75 0.77 -16.77
C PHE A 118 -7.37 1.34 -17.07
N GLY A 119 -7.29 2.50 -17.73
CA GLY A 119 -6.03 3.19 -18.00
C GLY A 119 -5.25 3.51 -16.73
N SER A 120 -5.96 3.91 -15.66
CA SER A 120 -5.35 4.15 -14.36
C SER A 120 -4.74 2.89 -13.76
N LEU A 121 -5.45 1.77 -13.84
CA LEU A 121 -5.00 0.50 -13.30
C LEU A 121 -3.76 -0.05 -14.00
N LEU A 122 -3.54 0.28 -15.28
CA LEU A 122 -2.37 -0.16 -16.04
C LEU A 122 -1.04 0.44 -15.55
N VAL A 123 -1.08 1.49 -14.73
CA VAL A 123 0.12 2.08 -14.10
C VAL A 123 0.65 1.21 -12.95
N LEU A 124 -0.22 0.48 -12.25
CA LEU A 124 0.15 -0.30 -11.08
C LEU A 124 1.09 -1.49 -11.37
N PRO A 125 0.92 -2.27 -12.46
CA PRO A 125 1.89 -3.29 -12.85
C PRO A 125 3.32 -2.80 -13.02
N LEU A 126 3.54 -1.51 -13.34
CA LEU A 126 4.88 -0.92 -13.41
C LEU A 126 5.51 -0.79 -12.02
N PHE A 127 4.72 -0.34 -11.02
CA PHE A 127 5.18 -0.32 -9.63
C PHE A 127 5.41 -1.72 -9.07
N PHE A 128 4.58 -2.69 -9.46
CA PHE A 128 4.80 -4.09 -9.12
C PHE A 128 6.13 -4.62 -9.70
N ALA A 129 6.39 -4.36 -10.97
CA ALA A 129 7.65 -4.71 -11.60
C ALA A 129 8.85 -4.06 -10.90
N GLY A 130 8.73 -2.76 -10.59
CA GLY A 130 9.71 -2.01 -9.82
C GLY A 130 9.97 -2.60 -8.43
N LEU A 131 8.91 -3.02 -7.72
CA LEU A 131 9.01 -3.66 -6.41
C LEU A 131 9.77 -5.00 -6.49
N VAL A 132 9.43 -5.87 -7.44
CA VAL A 132 10.08 -7.18 -7.60
C VAL A 132 11.56 -6.99 -7.95
N ALA A 133 11.88 -6.07 -8.87
CA ALA A 133 13.25 -5.74 -9.22
C ALA A 133 14.04 -5.14 -8.05
N ALA A 134 13.45 -4.22 -7.31
CA ALA A 134 14.06 -3.62 -6.10
C ALA A 134 14.29 -4.67 -5.01
N SER A 135 13.34 -5.58 -4.80
CA SER A 135 13.46 -6.68 -3.83
C SER A 135 14.61 -7.63 -4.19
N PHE A 136 14.75 -7.99 -5.48
CA PHE A 136 15.89 -8.74 -5.96
C PHE A 136 17.21 -8.01 -5.71
N ALA A 137 17.27 -6.73 -6.09
CA ALA A 137 18.47 -5.92 -5.96
C ALA A 137 18.87 -5.71 -4.49
N LEU A 138 17.89 -5.54 -3.59
CA LEU A 138 18.08 -5.45 -2.15
C LEU A 138 18.59 -6.78 -1.58
N ALA A 139 17.93 -7.89 -1.92
CA ALA A 139 18.31 -9.21 -1.45
C ALA A 139 19.74 -9.60 -1.87
N ARG A 140 20.17 -9.22 -3.07
CA ARG A 140 21.56 -9.45 -3.56
C ARG A 140 22.65 -8.79 -2.72
N GLN A 141 22.33 -7.76 -1.93
CA GLN A 141 23.30 -7.18 -0.99
C GLN A 141 23.50 -8.08 0.24
N LEU A 142 22.56 -8.99 0.50
CA LEU A 142 22.46 -9.75 1.75
C LEU A 142 22.67 -11.26 1.56
N VAL A 143 22.28 -11.78 0.39
CA VAL A 143 22.33 -13.22 0.08
C VAL A 143 22.92 -13.45 -1.32
N SER A 144 23.15 -14.72 -1.71
CA SER A 144 23.60 -15.04 -3.06
C SER A 144 22.50 -14.81 -4.10
N ASP A 145 22.88 -14.70 -5.37
CA ASP A 145 21.98 -14.46 -6.50
C ASP A 145 20.79 -15.44 -6.54
N SER A 146 21.02 -16.72 -6.27
CA SER A 146 19.95 -17.74 -6.24
C SER A 146 18.92 -17.46 -5.15
N TRP A 147 19.37 -17.09 -3.96
CA TRP A 147 18.49 -16.73 -2.85
C TRP A 147 17.78 -15.40 -3.08
N ALA A 148 18.43 -14.48 -3.80
CA ALA A 148 17.80 -13.22 -4.19
C ALA A 148 16.64 -13.44 -5.19
N VAL A 149 16.77 -14.43 -6.10
CA VAL A 149 15.65 -14.85 -6.98
C VAL A 149 14.49 -15.41 -6.15
N VAL A 150 14.77 -16.26 -5.16
CA VAL A 150 13.72 -16.78 -4.25
C VAL A 150 13.05 -15.65 -3.47
N ALA A 151 13.82 -14.66 -2.99
CA ALA A 151 13.25 -13.50 -2.30
C ALA A 151 12.34 -12.66 -3.22
N ALA A 152 12.77 -12.41 -4.46
CA ALA A 152 11.97 -11.68 -5.44
C ALA A 152 10.65 -12.41 -5.76
N LEU A 153 10.71 -13.73 -5.95
CA LEU A 153 9.52 -14.56 -6.18
C LEU A 153 8.58 -14.53 -4.96
N ALA A 154 9.14 -14.65 -3.74
CA ALA A 154 8.34 -14.64 -2.52
C ALA A 154 7.68 -13.27 -2.27
N VAL A 155 8.35 -12.16 -2.58
CA VAL A 155 7.74 -10.81 -2.53
C VAL A 155 6.64 -10.66 -3.57
N ALA A 156 6.88 -11.12 -4.81
CA ALA A 156 5.86 -11.09 -5.86
C ALA A 156 4.60 -11.91 -5.49
N ALA A 157 4.77 -12.92 -4.63
CA ALA A 157 3.73 -13.83 -4.20
C ALA A 157 2.96 -13.35 -2.94
N ILE A 158 3.36 -12.26 -2.30
CA ILE A 158 2.61 -11.68 -1.18
C ILE A 158 1.22 -11.29 -1.69
N PRO A 159 0.13 -11.86 -1.13
CA PRO A 159 -1.23 -11.57 -1.62
C PRO A 159 -1.57 -10.09 -1.64
N ALA A 160 -1.23 -9.34 -0.59
CA ALA A 160 -1.48 -7.91 -0.57
C ALA A 160 -0.71 -7.16 -1.67
N VAL A 161 0.52 -7.55 -2.02
CA VAL A 161 1.27 -6.96 -3.15
C VAL A 161 0.53 -7.18 -4.46
N THR A 162 0.02 -8.40 -4.68
CA THR A 162 -0.79 -8.74 -5.85
C THR A 162 -2.11 -7.97 -5.90
N ASP A 163 -2.79 -7.85 -4.76
CA ASP A 163 -4.08 -7.16 -4.66
C ASP A 163 -3.93 -5.66 -4.96
N TYR A 164 -2.92 -5.02 -4.36
CA TYR A 164 -2.64 -3.61 -4.62
C TYR A 164 -2.03 -3.33 -6.02
N ALA A 165 -1.61 -4.36 -6.75
CA ALA A 165 -1.32 -4.25 -8.18
C ALA A 165 -2.59 -4.24 -9.06
N ARG A 166 -3.76 -4.48 -8.47
CA ARG A 166 -5.07 -4.59 -9.13
C ARG A 166 -6.11 -3.61 -8.59
N LEU A 167 -5.75 -2.86 -7.56
CA LEU A 167 -6.56 -1.86 -6.89
C LEU A 167 -5.86 -0.51 -7.01
N PHE A 168 -6.55 0.52 -7.49
CA PHE A 168 -5.96 1.85 -7.60
C PHE A 168 -5.76 2.46 -6.22
N HIS A 169 -4.59 2.20 -5.65
CA HIS A 169 -4.28 2.56 -4.27
C HIS A 169 -2.79 2.89 -4.09
N PHE A 170 -2.50 3.78 -3.16
CA PHE A 170 -1.16 4.32 -2.88
C PHE A 170 -0.16 3.34 -2.23
N ALA A 171 -0.65 2.22 -1.69
CA ALA A 171 0.19 1.29 -0.92
C ALA A 171 1.31 0.66 -1.76
N LEU A 172 1.02 0.18 -2.97
CA LEU A 172 2.01 -0.45 -3.83
C LEU A 172 3.11 0.52 -4.32
N PRO A 173 2.80 1.72 -4.82
CA PRO A 173 3.83 2.72 -5.14
C PRO A 173 4.75 3.05 -3.97
N ALA A 174 4.18 3.25 -2.78
CA ALA A 174 4.96 3.53 -1.57
C ALA A 174 5.90 2.37 -1.21
N THR A 175 5.41 1.12 -1.30
CA THR A 175 6.20 -0.09 -1.06
C THR A 175 7.35 -0.24 -2.04
N ALA A 176 7.09 0.00 -3.33
CA ALA A 176 8.11 -0.07 -4.37
C ALA A 176 9.22 0.96 -4.14
N CYS A 177 8.85 2.22 -3.87
CA CYS A 177 9.80 3.29 -3.59
C CYS A 177 10.59 3.03 -2.30
N MET A 178 9.94 2.57 -1.22
CA MET A 178 10.61 2.27 0.06
C MET A 178 11.60 1.11 -0.08
N THR A 179 11.22 0.03 -0.77
CA THR A 179 12.12 -1.11 -1.02
C THR A 179 13.31 -0.69 -1.87
N ALA A 180 13.10 0.14 -2.90
CA ALA A 180 14.16 0.69 -3.72
C ALA A 180 15.06 1.68 -2.92
N ALA A 181 14.48 2.46 -1.99
CA ALA A 181 15.24 3.34 -1.11
C ALA A 181 16.19 2.56 -0.20
N LEU A 182 15.71 1.47 0.39
CA LEU A 182 16.54 0.56 1.21
C LEU A 182 17.65 -0.10 0.37
N TRP A 183 17.34 -0.53 -0.83
CA TRP A 183 18.36 -1.04 -1.76
C TRP A 183 19.44 0.01 -2.05
N ALA A 184 19.04 1.22 -2.42
CA ALA A 184 19.97 2.31 -2.72
C ALA A 184 20.80 2.69 -1.49
N LEU A 185 20.19 2.71 -0.28
CA LEU A 185 20.87 2.96 0.98
C LEU A 185 21.96 1.91 1.23
N LEU A 186 21.67 0.61 1.13
CA LEU A 186 22.69 -0.43 1.29
C LEU A 186 23.75 -0.38 0.19
N ARG A 187 23.38 -0.01 -1.04
CA ARG A 187 24.30 0.14 -2.17
C ARG A 187 25.24 1.34 -2.03
N SER A 188 24.91 2.30 -1.17
CA SER A 188 25.72 3.48 -0.89
C SER A 188 27.05 3.17 -0.17
N ASP A 189 27.28 1.93 0.19
CA ASP A 189 28.48 1.49 0.91
C ASP A 189 28.66 2.28 2.23
N GLY A 190 27.65 2.19 3.07
CA GLY A 190 27.60 2.95 4.32
C GLY A 190 27.60 4.46 4.12
N LEU A 191 26.94 4.97 3.09
CA LEU A 191 26.87 6.38 2.71
C LEU A 191 28.17 6.97 2.16
N ARG A 192 29.17 6.16 1.77
CA ARG A 192 30.38 6.64 1.11
C ARG A 192 30.12 7.13 -0.33
N ARG A 193 29.27 6.42 -1.06
CA ARG A 193 28.94 6.71 -2.46
C ARG A 193 27.82 7.73 -2.56
N VAL A 194 28.17 9.00 -2.78
CA VAL A 194 27.20 10.11 -2.80
C VAL A 194 26.05 9.89 -3.78
N GLY A 195 26.30 9.36 -4.99
CA GLY A 195 25.24 9.12 -5.98
C GLY A 195 24.16 8.16 -5.48
N TRP A 196 24.55 7.07 -4.78
CA TRP A 196 23.60 6.14 -4.20
C TRP A 196 22.89 6.69 -2.95
N ALA A 197 23.58 7.50 -2.14
CA ALA A 197 22.98 8.19 -1.02
C ALA A 197 21.90 9.19 -1.51
N VAL A 198 22.22 10.00 -2.51
CA VAL A 198 21.30 10.94 -3.16
C VAL A 198 20.12 10.22 -3.79
N PHE A 199 20.35 9.13 -4.51
CA PHE A 199 19.30 8.33 -5.10
C PHE A 199 18.38 7.71 -4.04
N SER A 200 18.95 7.25 -2.90
CA SER A 200 18.17 6.80 -1.76
C SER A 200 17.28 7.92 -1.20
N GLY A 201 17.83 9.13 -1.02
CA GLY A 201 17.06 10.29 -0.57
C GLY A 201 15.91 10.65 -1.52
N LEU A 202 16.15 10.61 -2.84
CA LEU A 202 15.09 10.81 -3.84
C LEU A 202 13.98 9.74 -3.70
N LEU A 203 14.35 8.47 -3.53
CA LEU A 203 13.37 7.38 -3.38
C LEU A 203 12.59 7.49 -2.06
N VAL A 204 13.21 7.99 -0.98
CA VAL A 204 12.49 8.33 0.27
C VAL A 204 11.49 9.46 0.01
N ALA A 205 11.87 10.51 -0.72
CA ALA A 205 10.95 11.58 -1.10
C ALA A 205 9.77 11.03 -1.92
N LEU A 206 10.02 10.16 -2.89
CA LEU A 206 8.96 9.51 -3.68
C LEU A 206 8.08 8.60 -2.83
N THR A 207 8.64 7.92 -1.80
CA THR A 207 7.86 7.14 -0.84
C THR A 207 6.87 8.02 -0.08
N LEU A 208 7.35 9.16 0.43
CA LEU A 208 6.53 10.16 1.12
C LEU A 208 5.44 10.74 0.20
N LEU A 209 5.78 11.07 -1.05
CA LEU A 209 4.83 11.57 -2.03
C LEU A 209 3.90 10.49 -2.58
N ALA A 210 4.25 9.21 -2.45
CA ALA A 210 3.36 8.12 -2.81
C ALA A 210 2.23 7.94 -1.79
N ARG A 211 2.53 8.02 -0.50
CA ARG A 211 1.52 7.82 0.55
C ARG A 211 1.88 8.60 1.80
N THR A 212 1.03 9.48 2.25
CA THR A 212 1.25 10.38 3.40
C THR A 212 1.62 9.65 4.69
N MET A 213 0.93 8.54 4.98
CA MET A 213 1.21 7.82 6.23
C MET A 213 2.58 7.13 6.25
N THR A 214 3.32 7.08 5.12
CA THR A 214 4.69 6.55 5.12
C THR A 214 5.65 7.41 5.94
N VAL A 215 5.25 8.61 6.33
CA VAL A 215 6.00 9.42 7.30
C VAL A 215 6.25 8.65 8.60
N ALA A 216 5.33 7.76 8.97
CA ALA A 216 5.46 6.90 10.15
C ALA A 216 6.62 5.89 10.04
N TYR A 217 7.11 5.57 8.84
CA TYR A 217 8.23 4.62 8.62
C TYR A 217 9.58 5.32 8.43
N ILE A 218 9.61 6.65 8.43
CA ILE A 218 10.87 7.41 8.33
C ILE A 218 11.82 7.13 9.50
N PRO A 219 11.34 6.99 10.77
CA PRO A 219 12.23 6.64 11.87
C PRO A 219 12.98 5.32 11.65
N GLY A 220 12.32 4.28 11.13
CA GLY A 220 12.96 3.01 10.82
C GLY A 220 14.03 3.14 9.73
N PHE A 221 13.76 3.93 8.70
CA PHE A 221 14.74 4.23 7.68
C PHE A 221 15.93 5.04 8.23
N ALA A 222 15.68 6.01 9.10
CA ALA A 222 16.71 6.80 9.77
C ALA A 222 17.58 5.93 10.70
N LEU A 223 16.96 4.99 11.44
CA LEU A 223 17.68 4.01 12.25
C LEU A 223 18.58 3.12 11.39
N ALA A 224 18.08 2.65 10.24
CA ALA A 224 18.89 1.88 9.29
C ALA A 224 20.11 2.68 8.79
N ALA A 225 19.91 3.94 8.42
CA ALA A 225 20.99 4.84 8.00
C ALA A 225 21.98 5.11 9.16
N GLY A 226 21.47 5.30 10.40
CA GLY A 226 22.27 5.48 11.60
C GLY A 226 23.16 4.28 11.92
N VAL A 227 22.64 3.06 11.79
CA VAL A 227 23.45 1.84 11.98
C VAL A 227 24.57 1.76 10.94
N LEU A 228 24.29 2.10 9.68
CA LEU A 228 25.30 2.15 8.62
C LEU A 228 26.38 3.19 8.90
N LEU A 229 26.06 4.30 9.55
CA LEU A 229 27.03 5.31 9.97
C LEU A 229 27.90 4.85 11.15
N LEU A 230 27.27 4.21 12.15
CA LEU A 230 27.93 3.92 13.44
C LEU A 230 28.83 2.69 13.40
N VAL A 231 28.52 1.72 12.53
CA VAL A 231 29.31 0.47 12.46
C VAL A 231 30.71 0.71 11.89
N GLU A 232 30.86 1.67 11.02
CA GLU A 232 32.16 2.01 10.45
C GLU A 232 32.41 3.51 10.55
N THR A 233 33.26 3.89 11.49
CA THR A 233 33.54 5.30 11.80
C THR A 233 34.56 5.96 10.84
N SER A 234 35.18 5.17 9.94
CA SER A 234 36.07 5.72 8.92
C SER A 234 35.27 6.68 8.00
N GLU A 235 35.88 7.82 7.68
CA GLU A 235 35.28 8.83 6.81
C GLU A 235 33.92 9.38 7.31
N LEU A 236 33.69 9.44 8.61
CA LEU A 236 32.41 9.86 9.18
C LEU A 236 31.93 11.21 8.63
N ARG A 237 32.83 12.19 8.46
CA ARG A 237 32.48 13.50 7.88
C ARG A 237 31.91 13.39 6.47
N LEU A 238 32.51 12.55 5.61
CA LEU A 238 32.02 12.30 4.24
C LEU A 238 30.62 11.68 4.27
N ARG A 239 30.44 10.68 5.11
CA ARG A 239 29.16 9.95 5.24
C ARG A 239 28.05 10.85 5.79
N MET A 240 28.35 11.64 6.81
CA MET A 240 27.42 12.63 7.36
C MET A 240 27.04 13.67 6.32
N ARG A 241 28.01 14.18 5.55
CA ARG A 241 27.74 15.09 4.43
C ARG A 241 26.80 14.46 3.41
N ASN A 242 27.06 13.21 3.01
CA ASN A 242 26.26 12.51 2.02
C ASN A 242 24.84 12.20 2.54
N LEU A 243 24.69 11.88 3.83
CA LEU A 243 23.40 11.76 4.49
C LEU A 243 22.65 13.09 4.51
N ALA A 244 23.34 14.20 4.84
CA ALA A 244 22.74 15.54 4.83
C ALA A 244 22.27 15.96 3.42
N ILE A 245 23.04 15.63 2.38
CA ILE A 245 22.64 15.87 0.98
C ILE A 245 21.39 15.03 0.64
N ALA A 246 21.37 13.76 1.02
CA ALA A 246 20.21 12.88 0.77
C ALA A 246 18.96 13.39 1.50
N ALA A 247 19.09 13.77 2.78
CA ALA A 247 17.99 14.33 3.57
C ALA A 247 17.53 15.69 3.01
N GLY A 248 18.48 16.55 2.61
CA GLY A 248 18.19 17.83 1.95
C GLY A 248 17.40 17.65 0.65
N LEU A 249 17.79 16.68 -0.18
CA LEU A 249 17.03 16.34 -1.40
C LEU A 249 15.64 15.79 -1.07
N THR A 250 15.52 14.93 -0.05
CA THR A 250 14.21 14.46 0.43
C THR A 250 13.32 15.63 0.82
N GLY A 251 13.85 16.57 1.61
CA GLY A 251 13.15 17.79 2.01
C GLY A 251 12.80 18.71 0.83
N LEU A 252 13.72 18.87 -0.13
CA LEU A 252 13.48 19.70 -1.33
C LEU A 252 12.36 19.14 -2.21
N VAL A 253 12.29 17.83 -2.39
CA VAL A 253 11.32 17.18 -3.29
C VAL A 253 9.97 16.97 -2.61
N ALA A 254 9.94 16.46 -1.38
CA ALA A 254 8.69 16.19 -0.68
C ALA A 254 8.20 17.38 0.16
N GLY A 255 9.12 18.19 0.68
CA GLY A 255 8.84 19.28 1.62
C GLY A 255 7.81 20.28 1.14
N PRO A 256 7.88 20.81 -0.09
CA PRO A 256 6.90 21.80 -0.58
C PRO A 256 5.46 21.31 -0.48
N TRP A 257 5.20 20.04 -0.88
CA TRP A 257 3.86 19.45 -0.80
C TRP A 257 3.43 19.23 0.66
N TYR A 258 4.34 18.73 1.51
CA TYR A 258 4.04 18.51 2.93
C TYR A 258 3.78 19.82 3.68
N LEU A 259 4.58 20.86 3.42
CA LEU A 259 4.39 22.17 4.06
C LEU A 259 3.07 22.82 3.63
N HIS A 260 2.75 22.75 2.33
CA HIS A 260 1.50 23.29 1.82
C HIS A 260 0.27 22.60 2.42
N ASN A 261 0.35 21.29 2.66
CA ASN A 261 -0.74 20.46 3.17
C ASN A 261 -0.60 20.09 4.66
N ALA A 262 0.33 20.71 5.39
CA ALA A 262 0.72 20.29 6.74
C ALA A 262 -0.48 20.11 7.69
N ARG A 263 -1.41 21.07 7.69
CA ARG A 263 -2.59 21.01 8.54
C ARG A 263 -3.52 19.84 8.16
N SER A 264 -3.85 19.70 6.88
CA SER A 264 -4.71 18.61 6.40
C SER A 264 -4.09 17.23 6.66
N ILE A 265 -2.77 17.12 6.49
CA ILE A 265 -2.02 15.90 6.75
C ILE A 265 -2.02 15.58 8.24
N TYR A 266 -1.74 16.57 9.10
CA TYR A 266 -1.76 16.40 10.54
C TYR A 266 -3.16 15.97 11.03
N ASP A 267 -4.20 16.68 10.61
CA ASP A 267 -5.58 16.37 10.98
C ASP A 267 -5.98 14.96 10.53
N SER A 268 -5.55 14.53 9.32
CA SER A 268 -5.80 13.19 8.81
C SER A 268 -5.00 12.11 9.57
N LEU A 269 -3.69 12.28 9.74
CA LEU A 269 -2.84 11.28 10.40
C LEU A 269 -3.16 11.15 11.89
N VAL A 270 -3.32 12.28 12.58
CA VAL A 270 -3.62 12.30 14.01
C VAL A 270 -5.11 11.98 14.25
N GLY A 271 -6.01 12.60 13.50
CA GLY A 271 -7.46 12.37 13.63
C GLY A 271 -7.85 10.93 13.31
N SER A 272 -7.32 10.36 12.20
CA SER A 272 -7.61 8.98 11.81
C SER A 272 -6.73 7.94 12.53
N GLY A 273 -5.56 8.33 13.03
CA GLY A 273 -4.67 7.42 13.74
C GLY A 273 -4.93 7.33 15.24
N TYR A 274 -5.30 8.44 15.89
CA TYR A 274 -5.36 8.55 17.35
C TYR A 274 -6.60 9.29 17.86
N GLY A 275 -7.27 10.09 17.03
CA GLY A 275 -8.41 10.93 17.39
C GLY A 275 -9.76 10.22 17.21
N GLU A 276 -10.82 11.02 17.12
CA GLU A 276 -12.21 10.55 16.99
C GLU A 276 -12.45 9.74 15.70
N GLY A 277 -11.79 10.10 14.58
CA GLY A 277 -11.86 9.33 13.35
C GLY A 277 -11.32 7.91 13.49
N ALA A 278 -10.33 7.71 14.35
CA ALA A 278 -9.80 6.38 14.67
C ALA A 278 -10.81 5.48 15.39
N VAL A 279 -11.76 6.07 16.15
CA VAL A 279 -12.83 5.32 16.83
C VAL A 279 -13.82 4.75 15.82
N VAL A 280 -14.06 5.46 14.72
CA VAL A 280 -15.04 5.03 13.69
C VAL A 280 -14.47 3.90 12.81
N PHE A 281 -13.19 4.00 12.44
CA PHE A 281 -12.57 3.07 11.48
C PHE A 281 -11.49 2.16 12.08
N GLY A 282 -11.14 2.37 13.34
CA GLY A 282 -10.02 1.74 14.00
C GLY A 282 -10.38 0.71 15.05
N ARG A 283 -9.38 0.40 15.88
CA ARG A 283 -9.45 -0.56 16.96
C ARG A 283 -10.25 -0.01 18.15
N HIS A 284 -11.30 -0.72 18.53
CA HIS A 284 -12.16 -0.35 19.65
C HIS A 284 -11.66 -0.87 21.00
N HIS A 285 -10.70 -1.83 20.99
CA HIS A 285 -10.18 -2.43 22.21
C HIS A 285 -9.11 -1.53 22.89
N PRO A 286 -9.00 -1.55 24.22
CA PRO A 286 -7.90 -0.89 24.92
C PRO A 286 -6.53 -1.44 24.48
N VAL A 287 -5.52 -0.57 24.39
CA VAL A 287 -4.14 -0.95 23.99
C VAL A 287 -3.54 -2.07 24.86
N ALA A 288 -3.94 -2.16 26.14
CA ALA A 288 -3.52 -3.23 27.04
C ALA A 288 -4.19 -4.58 26.79
N SER A 289 -5.18 -4.67 25.91
CA SER A 289 -5.93 -5.90 25.67
C SER A 289 -5.34 -6.72 24.52
N TRP A 290 -5.44 -8.05 24.64
CA TRP A 290 -5.09 -8.95 23.53
C TRP A 290 -5.87 -8.65 22.24
N GLY A 291 -7.15 -8.27 22.36
CA GLY A 291 -7.98 -7.92 21.20
C GLY A 291 -7.41 -6.79 20.34
N TYR A 292 -6.74 -5.82 20.94
CA TYR A 292 -6.05 -4.74 20.22
C TYR A 292 -4.90 -5.26 19.36
N TRP A 293 -4.01 -6.06 19.96
CA TRP A 293 -2.83 -6.63 19.28
C TRP A 293 -3.22 -7.73 18.28
N ALA A 294 -4.19 -8.56 18.66
CA ALA A 294 -4.69 -9.64 17.79
C ALA A 294 -5.28 -9.10 16.49
N LYS A 295 -5.93 -7.94 16.54
CA LYS A 295 -6.51 -7.32 15.34
C LYS A 295 -5.44 -6.87 14.36
N GLU A 296 -4.33 -6.24 14.83
CA GLU A 296 -3.21 -5.89 13.97
C GLU A 296 -2.54 -7.15 13.39
N LEU A 297 -2.21 -8.10 14.25
CA LEU A 297 -1.60 -9.36 13.82
C LEU A 297 -2.46 -10.07 12.77
N ARG A 298 -3.78 -10.04 12.93
CA ARG A 298 -4.71 -10.59 11.92
C ARG A 298 -4.57 -9.88 10.58
N LEU A 299 -4.50 -8.55 10.57
CA LEU A 299 -4.35 -7.77 9.33
C LEU A 299 -3.01 -8.02 8.64
N ASP A 300 -1.93 -8.11 9.42
CA ASP A 300 -0.61 -8.45 8.90
C ASP A 300 -0.58 -9.87 8.30
N LEU A 301 -1.24 -10.83 8.98
CA LEU A 301 -1.38 -12.20 8.47
C LEU A 301 -2.27 -12.29 7.23
N LEU A 302 -3.29 -11.44 7.13
CA LEU A 302 -4.09 -11.31 5.91
C LEU A 302 -3.26 -10.74 4.77
N ALA A 303 -2.45 -9.73 5.04
CA ALA A 303 -1.58 -9.10 4.03
C ALA A 303 -0.48 -10.04 3.55
N LEU A 304 0.18 -10.75 4.47
CA LEU A 304 1.31 -11.64 4.19
C LEU A 304 0.87 -13.05 3.77
N TRP A 305 -0.32 -13.47 4.16
CA TRP A 305 -0.88 -14.81 4.01
C TRP A 305 -0.35 -15.81 5.06
N LEU A 306 -1.26 -16.49 5.75
CA LEU A 306 -0.94 -17.39 6.87
C LEU A 306 0.11 -18.48 6.54
N PRO A 307 0.03 -19.21 5.40
CA PRO A 307 1.04 -20.21 5.06
C PRO A 307 2.44 -19.62 4.83
N LEU A 308 2.53 -18.44 4.20
CA LEU A 308 3.80 -17.76 3.99
C LEU A 308 4.39 -17.28 5.33
N ALA A 309 3.56 -16.66 6.18
CA ALA A 309 3.94 -16.24 7.53
C ALA A 309 4.44 -17.43 8.37
N GLY A 310 3.75 -18.56 8.32
CA GLY A 310 4.16 -19.79 9.00
C GLY A 310 5.49 -20.33 8.49
N CYS A 311 5.72 -20.35 7.19
CA CYS A 311 7.00 -20.73 6.60
C CYS A 311 8.15 -19.80 7.06
N LEU A 312 7.93 -18.49 7.09
CA LEU A 312 8.93 -17.53 7.58
C LEU A 312 9.21 -17.72 9.08
N LEU A 313 8.16 -17.90 9.89
CA LEU A 313 8.31 -18.14 11.33
C LEU A 313 9.14 -19.40 11.61
N VAL A 314 8.83 -20.52 10.95
CA VAL A 314 9.62 -21.76 11.05
C VAL A 314 11.06 -21.51 10.60
N SER A 315 11.26 -20.74 9.53
CA SER A 315 12.60 -20.42 9.02
C SER A 315 13.43 -19.62 10.02
N PHE A 316 12.84 -18.60 10.66
CA PHE A 316 13.49 -17.84 11.73
C PHE A 316 13.80 -18.72 12.95
N SER A 317 12.85 -19.57 13.36
CA SER A 317 13.02 -20.47 14.52
C SER A 317 14.14 -21.47 14.28
N VAL A 318 14.16 -22.13 13.13
CA VAL A 318 15.22 -23.08 12.76
C VAL A 318 16.58 -22.38 12.68
N ALA A 319 16.67 -21.23 12.01
CA ALA A 319 17.90 -20.47 11.92
C ALA A 319 18.39 -20.03 13.31
N PHE A 320 17.49 -19.60 14.20
CA PHE A 320 17.81 -19.23 15.56
C PHE A 320 18.35 -20.42 16.38
N VAL A 321 17.72 -21.59 16.29
CA VAL A 321 18.20 -22.81 16.96
C VAL A 321 19.62 -23.15 16.53
N TYR A 322 19.90 -23.11 15.22
CA TYR A 322 21.27 -23.34 14.71
C TYR A 322 22.26 -22.27 15.17
N LEU A 323 21.84 -21.02 15.26
CA LEU A 323 22.67 -19.93 15.74
C LEU A 323 23.04 -20.15 17.22
N VAL A 324 22.06 -20.46 18.09
CA VAL A 324 22.26 -20.72 19.51
C VAL A 324 23.12 -21.96 19.73
N ALA A 325 22.86 -23.05 19.00
CA ALA A 325 23.66 -24.27 19.09
C ALA A 325 25.14 -24.02 18.75
N ARG A 326 25.39 -23.15 17.76
CA ARG A 326 26.75 -22.79 17.34
C ARG A 326 27.46 -21.90 18.38
N HIS A 327 26.74 -21.07 19.11
CA HIS A 327 27.32 -20.14 20.08
C HIS A 327 27.64 -20.77 21.45
N LYS A 328 27.17 -21.99 21.75
CA LYS A 328 27.48 -22.68 23.00
C LYS A 328 28.95 -23.03 23.21
N GLY A 329 29.86 -22.64 22.32
CA GLY A 329 31.30 -22.86 22.45
C GLY A 329 32.16 -21.70 21.92
N LEU A 330 31.64 -20.53 21.62
CA LEU A 330 32.40 -19.46 20.98
C LEU A 330 32.62 -18.24 21.89
N PRO A 331 33.79 -17.59 21.85
CA PRO A 331 34.02 -16.30 22.48
C PRO A 331 33.06 -15.25 21.94
N ARG A 332 32.75 -14.27 22.81
CA ARG A 332 31.81 -13.18 22.55
C ARG A 332 31.96 -12.63 21.13
N PRO A 333 30.83 -12.43 20.39
CA PRO A 333 30.89 -11.93 19.05
C PRO A 333 31.63 -10.59 19.01
N SER A 334 32.77 -10.56 18.37
CA SER A 334 33.39 -9.32 17.95
C SER A 334 32.41 -8.58 17.06
N ARG A 335 32.38 -7.24 17.13
CA ARG A 335 31.48 -6.32 16.39
C ARG A 335 31.11 -6.86 15.00
N PRO A 336 29.87 -6.69 14.54
CA PRO A 336 29.47 -7.13 13.20
C PRO A 336 30.38 -6.46 12.15
N ARG A 337 31.33 -7.22 11.63
CA ARG A 337 32.38 -6.71 10.74
C ARG A 337 32.02 -6.82 9.25
N SER A 338 30.92 -7.51 8.89
CA SER A 338 30.56 -7.66 7.50
C SER A 338 29.43 -6.70 7.10
N ALA A 339 29.55 -6.06 5.95
CA ALA A 339 28.51 -5.22 5.37
C ALA A 339 27.14 -5.94 5.31
N ARG A 340 27.18 -7.29 5.14
CA ARG A 340 25.98 -8.15 5.18
C ARG A 340 25.27 -8.11 6.51
N SER A 341 26.00 -8.27 7.63
CA SER A 341 25.40 -8.28 8.97
C SER A 341 24.77 -6.94 9.33
N VAL A 342 25.41 -5.85 8.90
CA VAL A 342 24.90 -4.49 9.07
C VAL A 342 23.64 -4.26 8.25
N GLY A 343 23.63 -4.72 7.01
CA GLY A 343 22.44 -4.64 6.16
C GLY A 343 21.26 -5.45 6.71
N LEU A 344 21.50 -6.65 7.25
CA LEU A 344 20.46 -7.45 7.92
C LEU A 344 19.91 -6.72 9.16
N LEU A 345 20.78 -6.13 9.99
CA LEU A 345 20.35 -5.34 11.14
C LEU A 345 19.52 -4.12 10.72
N ALA A 346 19.92 -3.43 9.65
CA ALA A 346 19.16 -2.32 9.10
C ALA A 346 17.73 -2.74 8.70
N LEU A 347 17.57 -3.89 8.02
CA LEU A 347 16.24 -4.41 7.68
C LEU A 347 15.43 -4.83 8.91
N VAL A 348 16.07 -5.43 9.93
CA VAL A 348 15.39 -5.77 11.19
C VAL A 348 14.83 -4.52 11.86
N LEU A 349 15.59 -3.42 11.90
CA LEU A 349 15.13 -2.16 12.48
C LEU A 349 13.95 -1.56 11.70
N VAL A 350 13.97 -1.62 10.37
CA VAL A 350 12.86 -1.16 9.54
C VAL A 350 11.59 -1.98 9.79
N VAL A 351 11.71 -3.30 9.90
CA VAL A 351 10.56 -4.18 10.17
C VAL A 351 10.00 -3.95 11.57
N LEU A 352 10.88 -3.87 12.58
CA LEU A 352 10.45 -3.65 13.98
C LEU A 352 9.79 -2.28 14.14
N GLU A 353 10.40 -1.25 13.57
CA GLU A 353 9.82 0.10 13.63
C GLU A 353 8.49 0.18 12.89
N GLY A 354 8.41 -0.38 11.67
CA GLY A 354 7.18 -0.42 10.89
C GLY A 354 6.04 -1.12 11.63
N TYR A 355 6.32 -2.27 12.27
CA TYR A 355 5.35 -2.97 13.12
C TYR A 355 4.93 -2.12 14.33
N LEU A 356 5.88 -1.49 15.03
CA LEU A 356 5.60 -0.64 16.19
C LEU A 356 4.80 0.61 15.79
N ALA A 357 5.11 1.23 14.67
CA ALA A 357 4.38 2.40 14.17
C ALA A 357 2.90 2.06 13.90
N LEU A 358 2.62 0.89 13.31
CA LEU A 358 1.25 0.45 13.05
C LEU A 358 0.51 0.08 14.34
N THR A 359 1.16 -0.66 15.24
CA THR A 359 0.54 -1.05 16.50
C THR A 359 0.28 0.13 17.43
N SER A 360 1.03 1.23 17.30
CA SER A 360 0.78 2.46 18.07
C SER A 360 -0.46 3.21 17.59
N SER A 361 -0.87 3.05 16.34
CA SER A 361 -2.06 3.68 15.76
C SER A 361 -3.32 2.85 16.00
N ARG A 362 -4.47 3.50 16.12
CA ARG A 362 -5.78 2.84 16.16
C ARG A 362 -6.33 2.54 14.77
N ASN A 363 -5.86 3.26 13.75
CA ASN A 363 -6.27 3.02 12.38
C ASN A 363 -5.70 1.69 11.87
N GLU A 364 -6.42 1.05 10.96
CA GLU A 364 -6.11 -0.30 10.50
C GLU A 364 -6.37 -0.48 9.00
N GLY A 365 -5.62 -1.39 8.39
CA GLY A 365 -5.79 -1.75 6.98
C GLY A 365 -4.66 -2.62 6.47
N THR A 366 -4.96 -3.61 5.64
CA THR A 366 -3.96 -4.55 5.09
C THR A 366 -2.87 -3.88 4.26
N GLY A 367 -3.15 -2.71 3.68
CA GLY A 367 -2.18 -1.94 2.90
C GLY A 367 -1.17 -1.16 3.74
N PHE A 368 -1.36 -1.09 5.06
CA PHE A 368 -0.46 -0.34 5.93
C PHE A 368 0.87 -1.07 6.14
N ALA A 369 0.84 -2.39 6.28
CA ALA A 369 2.04 -3.21 6.46
C ALA A 369 2.90 -3.31 5.20
N LEU A 370 2.36 -3.08 4.02
CA LEU A 370 3.06 -3.32 2.75
C LEU A 370 4.48 -2.73 2.67
N PRO A 371 4.76 -1.49 3.11
CA PRO A 371 6.08 -0.89 2.94
C PRO A 371 7.24 -1.66 3.61
N TRP A 372 6.99 -2.41 4.68
CA TRP A 372 8.03 -3.19 5.38
C TRP A 372 7.96 -4.71 5.13
N LEU A 373 6.85 -5.24 4.58
CA LEU A 373 6.71 -6.68 4.31
C LEU A 373 7.80 -7.24 3.37
N PRO A 374 8.26 -6.56 2.31
CA PRO A 374 9.36 -7.05 1.49
C PRO A 374 10.65 -7.26 2.29
N ALA A 375 10.96 -6.36 3.22
CA ALA A 375 12.11 -6.49 4.10
C ALA A 375 11.99 -7.73 5.01
N LEU A 376 10.81 -7.99 5.57
CA LEU A 376 10.53 -9.19 6.38
C LEU A 376 10.73 -10.47 5.56
N VAL A 377 10.21 -10.54 4.35
CA VAL A 377 10.37 -11.71 3.45
C VAL A 377 11.84 -11.92 3.11
N ILE A 378 12.59 -10.86 2.79
CA ILE A 378 14.03 -10.94 2.50
C ILE A 378 14.80 -11.43 3.73
N LEU A 379 14.45 -10.97 4.94
CA LEU A 379 15.02 -11.48 6.19
C LEU A 379 14.74 -12.98 6.38
N GLY A 380 13.51 -13.43 6.09
CA GLY A 380 13.15 -14.85 6.14
C GLY A 380 13.96 -15.70 5.17
N VAL A 381 14.14 -15.23 3.93
CA VAL A 381 15.01 -15.90 2.95
C VAL A 381 16.47 -15.91 3.40
N ALA A 382 16.96 -14.82 4.00
CA ALA A 382 18.31 -14.77 4.56
C ALA A 382 18.47 -15.74 5.75
N ALA A 383 17.43 -15.91 6.58
CA ALA A 383 17.39 -16.91 7.63
C ALA A 383 17.52 -18.34 7.07
N ILE A 384 16.72 -18.71 6.07
CA ILE A 384 16.84 -20.01 5.37
C ILE A 384 18.25 -20.20 4.81
N ALA A 385 18.79 -19.20 4.12
CA ALA A 385 20.12 -19.25 3.50
C ALA A 385 21.25 -19.42 4.53
N SER A 386 21.02 -18.99 5.78
CA SER A 386 21.99 -19.09 6.89
C SER A 386 22.03 -20.46 7.56
N ILE A 387 21.04 -21.33 7.33
CA ILE A 387 20.95 -22.67 7.91
C ILE A 387 22.11 -23.52 7.35
N PRO A 388 23.02 -24.03 8.20
CA PRO A 388 24.20 -24.78 7.73
C PRO A 388 23.80 -26.16 7.21
N ALA A 389 22.83 -26.82 7.80
CA ALA A 389 22.36 -28.14 7.40
C ALA A 389 21.62 -28.07 6.06
N ARG A 390 22.05 -28.90 5.08
CA ARG A 390 21.52 -28.89 3.71
C ARG A 390 20.05 -29.30 3.65
N ALA A 391 19.67 -30.37 4.36
CA ALA A 391 18.30 -30.92 4.30
C ALA A 391 17.23 -29.91 4.75
N PRO A 392 17.25 -29.32 5.97
CA PRO A 392 16.23 -28.36 6.36
C PRO A 392 16.28 -27.07 5.52
N ARG A 393 17.47 -26.64 5.07
CA ARG A 393 17.60 -25.48 4.17
C ARG A 393 16.90 -25.70 2.83
N VAL A 394 17.12 -26.88 2.21
CA VAL A 394 16.47 -27.21 0.93
C VAL A 394 14.97 -27.41 1.13
N ALA A 395 14.55 -28.10 2.19
CA ALA A 395 13.13 -28.32 2.48
C ALA A 395 12.37 -26.98 2.65
N LEU A 396 12.87 -26.06 3.48
CA LEU A 396 12.25 -24.75 3.68
C LEU A 396 12.24 -23.91 2.41
N ALA A 397 13.34 -23.94 1.62
CA ALA A 397 13.37 -23.26 0.33
C ALA A 397 12.33 -23.81 -0.66
N SER A 398 12.20 -25.13 -0.73
CA SER A 398 11.23 -25.78 -1.61
C SER A 398 9.79 -25.47 -1.19
N VAL A 399 9.49 -25.47 0.12
CA VAL A 399 8.21 -25.05 0.66
C VAL A 399 7.91 -23.60 0.31
N LEU A 400 8.87 -22.70 0.55
CA LEU A 400 8.70 -21.27 0.24
C LEU A 400 8.43 -21.03 -1.25
N VAL A 401 9.19 -21.69 -2.14
CA VAL A 401 8.98 -21.59 -3.60
C VAL A 401 7.62 -22.17 -4.00
N ALA A 402 7.25 -23.33 -3.46
CA ALA A 402 5.95 -23.96 -3.74
C ALA A 402 4.78 -23.08 -3.29
N LEU A 403 4.87 -22.50 -2.09
CA LEU A 403 3.86 -21.55 -1.58
C LEU A 403 3.79 -20.31 -2.48
N SER A 404 4.94 -19.78 -2.89
CA SER A 404 4.99 -18.58 -3.74
C SER A 404 4.37 -18.82 -5.11
N VAL A 405 4.73 -19.93 -5.77
CA VAL A 405 4.13 -20.32 -7.05
C VAL A 405 2.64 -20.60 -6.89
N GLY A 406 2.26 -21.29 -5.81
CA GLY A 406 0.85 -21.58 -5.48
C GLY A 406 0.02 -20.30 -5.29
N ALA A 407 0.55 -19.30 -4.56
CA ALA A 407 -0.13 -18.02 -4.36
C ALA A 407 -0.31 -17.25 -5.67
N VAL A 408 0.74 -17.12 -6.49
CA VAL A 408 0.65 -16.47 -7.81
C VAL A 408 -0.38 -17.18 -8.70
N THR A 409 -0.39 -18.52 -8.69
CA THR A 409 -1.33 -19.32 -9.49
C THR A 409 -2.77 -19.14 -8.99
N ALA A 410 -2.99 -19.19 -7.68
CA ALA A 410 -4.30 -18.94 -7.08
C ALA A 410 -4.85 -17.55 -7.43
N LYS A 411 -4.00 -16.52 -7.27
CA LYS A 411 -4.34 -15.15 -7.61
C LYS A 411 -4.54 -14.90 -9.11
N SER A 412 -3.98 -15.73 -9.98
CA SER A 412 -4.24 -15.60 -11.43
C SER A 412 -5.70 -15.88 -11.79
N GLY A 413 -6.41 -16.65 -10.97
CA GLY A 413 -7.80 -17.03 -11.18
C GLY A 413 -8.01 -18.06 -12.31
N TRP A 414 -6.94 -18.66 -12.84
CA TRP A 414 -7.04 -19.61 -13.95
C TRP A 414 -7.24 -21.04 -13.48
N VAL A 415 -6.73 -21.36 -12.29
CA VAL A 415 -6.87 -22.69 -11.71
C VAL A 415 -8.01 -22.67 -10.70
N GLU A 416 -9.20 -23.06 -11.13
CA GLU A 416 -10.45 -22.98 -10.36
C GLU A 416 -10.37 -23.55 -8.93
N PRO A 417 -9.77 -24.72 -8.67
CA PRO A 417 -9.66 -25.26 -7.32
C PRO A 417 -8.80 -24.40 -6.38
N LEU A 418 -7.77 -23.71 -6.91
CA LEU A 418 -6.91 -22.83 -6.14
C LEU A 418 -7.50 -21.42 -6.00
N ALA A 419 -8.41 -21.04 -6.88
CA ALA A 419 -9.05 -19.74 -6.88
C ALA A 419 -10.16 -19.59 -5.82
N LYS A 420 -10.53 -20.68 -5.13
CA LYS A 420 -11.52 -20.66 -4.03
C LYS A 420 -10.82 -20.36 -2.71
N VAL A 421 -11.30 -19.34 -2.01
CA VAL A 421 -10.81 -19.00 -0.67
C VAL A 421 -11.22 -20.09 0.31
N ARG A 422 -10.25 -20.72 0.96
CA ARG A 422 -10.46 -21.60 2.11
C ARG A 422 -9.96 -20.90 3.35
N ARG A 423 -10.73 -20.94 4.41
CA ARG A 423 -10.41 -20.30 5.68
C ARG A 423 -10.27 -21.32 6.79
N VAL A 424 -9.40 -21.03 7.75
CA VAL A 424 -9.22 -21.79 8.99
C VAL A 424 -9.45 -20.85 10.16
N SER A 425 -10.12 -21.37 11.19
CA SER A 425 -10.28 -20.62 12.44
C SER A 425 -9.00 -20.75 13.27
N VAL A 426 -8.42 -19.59 13.58
CA VAL A 426 -7.23 -19.49 14.44
C VAL A 426 -7.69 -18.89 15.76
N PRO A 427 -7.47 -19.58 16.90
CA PRO A 427 -7.88 -19.09 18.21
C PRO A 427 -7.33 -17.67 18.48
N GLY A 428 -8.19 -16.76 18.88
CA GLY A 428 -7.85 -15.37 19.18
C GLY A 428 -7.64 -14.46 17.95
N LEU A 429 -7.57 -15.02 16.72
CA LEU A 429 -7.38 -14.25 15.48
C LEU A 429 -8.59 -14.37 14.51
N GLY A 430 -9.48 -15.33 14.75
CA GLY A 430 -10.64 -15.57 13.90
C GLY A 430 -10.31 -16.31 12.60
N LEU A 431 -11.11 -16.09 11.55
CA LEU A 431 -10.95 -16.77 10.27
C LEU A 431 -9.82 -16.13 9.45
N LEU A 432 -8.83 -16.94 9.07
CA LEU A 432 -7.72 -16.56 8.21
C LEU A 432 -7.71 -17.41 6.93
N PRO A 433 -7.42 -16.83 5.75
CA PRO A 433 -7.36 -17.58 4.50
C PRO A 433 -6.13 -18.48 4.44
N VAL A 434 -6.33 -19.74 4.07
CA VAL A 434 -5.27 -20.73 3.78
C VAL A 434 -5.01 -20.77 2.27
N THR A 435 -6.07 -20.58 1.47
CA THR A 435 -5.96 -20.27 0.05
C THR A 435 -6.55 -18.90 -0.18
N ASP A 436 -5.80 -18.04 -0.86
CA ASP A 436 -6.17 -16.66 -0.98
C ASP A 436 -7.20 -16.38 -2.09
N GLY A 437 -7.29 -17.25 -3.07
CA GLY A 437 -8.29 -17.14 -4.14
C GLY A 437 -8.11 -15.94 -5.07
N ARG A 438 -9.17 -15.64 -5.84
CA ARG A 438 -9.22 -14.55 -6.82
C ARG A 438 -9.55 -13.17 -6.23
N GLY A 439 -9.96 -13.12 -4.98
CA GLY A 439 -10.44 -11.89 -4.33
C GLY A 439 -9.35 -10.86 -4.09
N ILE A 440 -9.78 -9.66 -3.76
CA ILE A 440 -8.92 -8.60 -3.23
C ILE A 440 -9.18 -8.53 -1.74
N ILE A 441 -8.20 -8.94 -0.93
CA ILE A 441 -8.36 -9.03 0.54
C ILE A 441 -8.71 -7.68 1.15
N GLN A 442 -8.15 -6.58 0.64
CA GLN A 442 -8.49 -5.23 1.12
C GLN A 442 -9.98 -4.95 1.00
N VAL A 443 -10.60 -5.36 -0.10
CA VAL A 443 -12.03 -5.18 -0.31
C VAL A 443 -12.84 -6.06 0.64
N GLU A 444 -12.38 -7.28 0.90
CA GLU A 444 -12.99 -8.17 1.90
C GLU A 444 -12.88 -7.61 3.32
N VAL A 445 -11.75 -6.97 3.64
CA VAL A 445 -11.52 -6.39 4.97
C VAL A 445 -12.27 -5.07 5.13
N ALA A 446 -12.22 -4.19 4.15
CA ALA A 446 -13.00 -2.95 4.12
C ALA A 446 -14.52 -3.26 4.09
N GLY A 447 -14.89 -4.34 3.39
CA GLY A 447 -16.25 -4.88 3.38
C GLY A 447 -16.60 -5.77 4.57
N GLY A 448 -15.66 -6.15 5.41
CA GLY A 448 -15.83 -7.18 6.45
C GLY A 448 -16.70 -6.81 7.64
N GLY A 449 -17.07 -5.52 7.75
CA GLY A 449 -18.21 -5.08 8.56
C GLY A 449 -19.51 -5.02 7.73
N TYR A 450 -19.39 -5.30 6.44
CA TYR A 450 -20.47 -5.18 5.47
C TYR A 450 -20.75 -6.56 4.92
N ASP A 451 -21.91 -7.08 5.18
CA ASP A 451 -22.37 -8.36 4.67
C ASP A 451 -22.76 -8.27 3.17
N ILE A 452 -21.84 -7.68 2.37
CA ILE A 452 -21.95 -7.67 0.91
C ILE A 452 -21.52 -9.01 0.31
N GLY A 453 -21.28 -10.00 1.17
CA GLY A 453 -20.71 -11.29 0.78
C GLY A 453 -19.24 -11.19 0.37
N PRO A 454 -18.56 -12.30 0.15
CA PRO A 454 -17.20 -12.30 -0.35
C PRO A 454 -17.19 -11.60 -1.70
N VAL A 455 -16.35 -10.55 -1.84
CA VAL A 455 -16.13 -9.89 -3.14
C VAL A 455 -15.39 -10.88 -4.03
N THR A 456 -16.17 -11.68 -4.71
CA THR A 456 -15.66 -12.68 -5.65
C THR A 456 -15.36 -12.01 -6.99
N HIS A 457 -14.28 -12.39 -7.64
CA HIS A 457 -14.05 -12.03 -9.03
C HIS A 457 -14.41 -13.18 -9.98
N PRO A 458 -15.08 -12.89 -11.10
CA PRO A 458 -15.55 -11.55 -11.49
C PRO A 458 -16.51 -10.96 -10.47
N LEU A 459 -16.47 -9.65 -10.30
CA LEU A 459 -17.45 -8.97 -9.47
C LEU A 459 -18.86 -9.41 -9.88
N PRO A 460 -19.75 -9.72 -8.93
CA PRO A 460 -21.14 -10.05 -9.25
C PRO A 460 -21.73 -8.99 -10.18
N ALA A 461 -22.61 -9.40 -11.09
CA ALA A 461 -23.26 -8.48 -12.03
C ALA A 461 -23.89 -7.26 -11.33
N LEU A 462 -24.30 -7.46 -10.09
CA LEU A 462 -24.79 -6.44 -9.17
C LEU A 462 -23.77 -5.30 -8.98
N HIS A 463 -22.50 -5.59 -8.70
CA HIS A 463 -21.46 -4.58 -8.45
C HIS A 463 -21.14 -3.76 -9.70
N ARG A 464 -21.37 -4.31 -10.89
CA ARG A 464 -21.15 -3.61 -12.16
C ARG A 464 -22.14 -2.48 -12.40
N ARG A 465 -23.31 -2.51 -11.78
CA ARG A 465 -24.40 -1.56 -11.97
C ARG A 465 -24.29 -0.29 -11.10
N TRP A 466 -23.44 -0.30 -10.07
CA TRP A 466 -23.35 0.84 -9.16
C TRP A 466 -22.78 2.11 -9.79
N LEU A 467 -21.76 1.99 -10.63
CA LEU A 467 -21.19 3.15 -11.29
C LEU A 467 -22.07 3.70 -12.43
N PRO A 468 -22.72 2.87 -13.26
CA PRO A 468 -23.80 3.32 -14.14
C PRO A 468 -24.95 4.04 -13.41
N LEU A 469 -25.39 3.53 -12.26
CA LEU A 469 -26.39 4.24 -11.45
C LEU A 469 -25.89 5.63 -11.02
N ALA A 470 -24.65 5.73 -10.57
CA ALA A 470 -24.08 7.03 -10.19
C ALA A 470 -24.05 8.00 -11.39
N ARG A 471 -23.71 7.51 -12.60
CA ARG A 471 -23.78 8.29 -13.84
C ARG A 471 -25.21 8.80 -14.11
N ASP A 472 -26.20 7.93 -14.00
CA ASP A 472 -27.58 8.25 -14.31
C ASP A 472 -28.16 9.27 -13.30
N VAL A 473 -27.77 9.15 -12.02
CA VAL A 473 -28.11 10.14 -10.98
C VAL A 473 -27.47 11.50 -11.27
N VAL A 474 -26.20 11.52 -11.64
CA VAL A 474 -25.48 12.76 -11.98
C VAL A 474 -26.09 13.39 -13.24
N ALA A 475 -26.30 12.59 -14.31
CA ALA A 475 -26.87 13.07 -15.56
C ALA A 475 -28.23 13.74 -15.35
N TRP A 476 -29.11 13.06 -14.63
CA TRP A 476 -30.44 13.58 -14.36
C TRP A 476 -30.38 14.85 -13.50
N SER A 477 -29.58 14.85 -12.43
CA SER A 477 -29.48 15.99 -11.51
C SER A 477 -28.88 17.22 -12.20
N THR A 478 -27.85 17.04 -13.03
CA THR A 478 -27.24 18.14 -13.80
C THR A 478 -28.23 18.72 -14.80
N HIS A 479 -28.90 17.85 -15.58
CA HIS A 479 -29.91 18.30 -16.53
C HIS A 479 -31.08 19.05 -15.87
N HIS A 480 -31.55 18.56 -14.71
CA HIS A 480 -32.61 19.21 -13.94
C HIS A 480 -32.19 20.58 -13.40
N ALA A 481 -30.94 20.71 -12.94
CA ALA A 481 -30.38 22.00 -12.51
C ALA A 481 -30.28 22.99 -13.68
N GLU A 482 -29.80 22.53 -14.84
CA GLU A 482 -29.71 23.36 -16.06
C GLU A 482 -31.07 23.88 -16.51
N GLN A 483 -32.12 23.03 -16.52
CA GLN A 483 -33.48 23.45 -16.86
C GLN A 483 -34.04 24.55 -15.94
N ARG A 484 -33.53 24.61 -14.71
CA ARG A 484 -33.93 25.62 -13.70
C ARG A 484 -32.98 26.82 -13.67
N GLY A 485 -31.93 26.82 -14.50
CA GLY A 485 -30.89 27.85 -14.45
C GLY A 485 -30.09 27.87 -13.12
N GLU A 486 -30.03 26.75 -12.44
CA GLU A 486 -29.37 26.60 -11.13
C GLU A 486 -28.03 25.89 -11.26
N GLN A 487 -27.08 26.22 -10.39
CA GLN A 487 -25.89 25.40 -10.22
C GLN A 487 -26.21 24.21 -9.31
N LEU A 488 -25.85 23.00 -9.75
CA LEU A 488 -26.09 21.79 -8.96
C LEU A 488 -25.21 21.74 -7.70
N HIS A 489 -25.84 21.67 -6.55
CA HIS A 489 -25.23 21.39 -5.24
C HIS A 489 -25.89 20.16 -4.64
N LEU A 490 -25.24 19.00 -4.81
CA LEU A 490 -25.78 17.71 -4.41
C LEU A 490 -25.29 17.31 -3.02
N THR A 491 -26.21 16.87 -2.18
CA THR A 491 -25.89 16.34 -0.84
C THR A 491 -26.46 14.93 -0.70
N LEU A 492 -25.72 14.03 -0.07
CA LEU A 492 -26.18 12.70 0.26
C LEU A 492 -26.75 12.65 1.67
N GLY A 493 -28.02 12.30 1.78
CA GLY A 493 -28.74 12.00 3.03
C GLY A 493 -28.83 10.50 3.28
N LEU A 494 -27.87 9.75 2.77
CA LEU A 494 -27.70 8.32 3.03
C LEU A 494 -26.22 8.04 3.24
N ASN A 495 -25.93 7.07 4.07
CA ASN A 495 -24.58 6.59 4.28
C ASN A 495 -24.46 5.18 3.71
N ASP A 496 -23.92 5.07 2.52
CA ASP A 496 -23.71 3.82 1.81
C ASP A 496 -22.27 3.76 1.31
N LEU A 497 -21.57 2.67 1.61
CA LEU A 497 -20.17 2.52 1.21
C LEU A 497 -19.98 2.29 -0.28
N ILE A 498 -21.00 1.75 -0.93
CA ILE A 498 -20.92 1.47 -2.36
C ILE A 498 -21.43 2.66 -3.16
N PHE A 499 -22.51 3.29 -2.71
CA PHE A 499 -23.11 4.46 -3.34
C PHE A 499 -22.80 5.71 -2.52
N GLY A 500 -21.55 6.19 -2.56
CA GLY A 500 -21.07 7.35 -1.83
C GLY A 500 -20.78 8.56 -2.73
N ASN A 501 -20.44 9.68 -2.10
CA ASN A 501 -20.06 10.92 -2.77
C ASN A 501 -18.89 10.72 -3.75
N SER A 502 -17.87 9.96 -3.36
CA SER A 502 -16.71 9.66 -4.21
C SER A 502 -17.12 9.03 -5.55
N ARG A 503 -18.15 8.18 -5.55
CA ARG A 503 -18.61 7.51 -6.77
C ARG A 503 -19.41 8.46 -7.68
N LEU A 504 -20.20 9.36 -7.11
CA LEU A 504 -20.91 10.40 -7.89
C LEU A 504 -19.93 11.39 -8.50
N ILE A 505 -18.93 11.86 -7.74
CA ILE A 505 -17.89 12.74 -8.26
C ILE A 505 -17.09 12.05 -9.36
N LEU A 506 -16.71 10.77 -9.16
CA LEU A 506 -16.02 9.99 -10.16
C LEU A 506 -16.86 9.84 -11.46
N ALA A 507 -18.15 9.59 -11.32
CA ALA A 507 -19.07 9.51 -12.46
C ALA A 507 -19.15 10.85 -13.21
N ALA A 508 -19.24 11.97 -12.49
CA ALA A 508 -19.23 13.31 -13.08
C ALA A 508 -17.95 13.57 -13.89
N GLN A 509 -16.79 13.22 -13.35
CA GLN A 509 -15.52 13.41 -14.03
C GLN A 509 -15.32 12.48 -15.23
N LEU A 510 -15.75 11.21 -15.13
CA LEU A 510 -15.58 10.22 -16.19
C LEU A 510 -16.40 10.52 -17.44
N TRP A 511 -17.68 10.91 -17.26
CA TRP A 511 -18.63 11.02 -18.37
C TRP A 511 -18.99 12.44 -18.75
N PHE A 512 -18.91 13.39 -17.80
CA PHE A 512 -19.31 14.77 -18.03
C PHE A 512 -18.15 15.76 -17.98
N HIS A 513 -16.93 15.30 -17.67
CA HIS A 513 -15.72 16.14 -17.54
C HIS A 513 -15.92 17.32 -16.57
N GLN A 514 -16.78 17.15 -15.57
CA GLN A 514 -17.14 18.19 -14.61
C GLN A 514 -16.71 17.76 -13.20
N TYR A 515 -16.26 18.74 -12.43
CA TYR A 515 -16.09 18.53 -11.00
C TYR A 515 -17.42 18.85 -10.31
N LEU A 516 -18.10 17.81 -9.84
CA LEU A 516 -19.33 17.96 -9.08
C LEU A 516 -19.00 18.01 -7.58
N LEU A 517 -19.48 19.06 -6.92
CA LEU A 517 -19.41 19.10 -5.46
C LEU A 517 -20.53 18.24 -4.89
N VAL A 518 -20.15 17.13 -4.25
CA VAL A 518 -21.08 16.23 -3.55
C VAL A 518 -20.67 16.16 -2.10
N ASP A 519 -21.51 16.74 -1.24
CA ASP A 519 -21.37 16.61 0.21
C ASP A 519 -22.20 15.43 0.74
N TYR A 520 -22.04 15.06 1.98
CA TYR A 520 -22.93 14.14 2.69
C TYR A 520 -23.26 14.68 4.07
N LEU A 521 -24.48 14.40 4.52
CA LEU A 521 -24.92 14.79 5.86
C LEU A 521 -24.10 14.03 6.90
N ARG A 522 -23.58 14.77 7.88
CA ARG A 522 -22.80 14.22 8.99
C ARG A 522 -23.60 14.36 10.27
N PRO A 523 -23.99 13.28 10.92
CA PRO A 523 -24.70 13.36 12.20
C PRO A 523 -23.79 13.82 13.37
N TYR A 524 -22.52 14.11 13.13
CA TYR A 524 -21.55 14.54 14.13
C TYR A 524 -21.32 16.06 14.12
N PRO A 525 -21.12 16.68 15.29
CA PRO A 525 -21.16 16.14 16.66
C PRO A 525 -22.57 16.08 17.25
N ASP A 526 -23.60 16.61 16.58
CA ASP A 526 -24.93 16.89 17.13
C ASP A 526 -25.87 15.68 17.16
N GLY A 527 -25.38 14.51 16.71
CA GLY A 527 -26.16 13.27 16.69
C GLY A 527 -27.18 13.19 15.53
N ASP A 528 -27.82 12.03 15.40
CA ASP A 528 -28.86 11.76 14.42
C ASP A 528 -30.17 12.43 14.82
N THR A 529 -30.32 13.73 14.56
CA THR A 529 -31.53 14.51 14.87
C THR A 529 -32.01 15.33 13.68
N VAL A 530 -33.31 15.61 13.61
CA VAL A 530 -33.92 16.49 12.60
C VAL A 530 -33.27 17.88 12.61
N ALA A 531 -33.01 18.41 13.82
CA ALA A 531 -32.40 19.73 14.00
C ALA A 531 -30.96 19.78 13.47
N ALA A 532 -30.17 18.71 13.67
CA ALA A 532 -28.81 18.62 13.13
C ALA A 532 -28.82 18.61 11.60
N TYR A 533 -29.63 17.77 10.98
CA TYR A 533 -29.75 17.70 9.52
C TYR A 533 -30.27 19.01 8.91
N ARG A 534 -31.23 19.66 9.59
CA ARG A 534 -31.71 20.97 9.15
C ARG A 534 -30.61 22.03 9.15
N ARG A 535 -29.76 22.08 10.18
CA ARG A 535 -28.61 23.00 10.22
C ARG A 535 -27.63 22.76 9.09
N GLU A 536 -27.29 21.50 8.78
CA GLU A 536 -26.40 21.16 7.68
C GLU A 536 -26.98 21.52 6.31
N LEU A 537 -28.28 21.27 6.09
CA LEU A 537 -28.96 21.59 4.84
C LEU A 537 -29.11 23.12 4.60
N VAL A 538 -29.07 23.91 5.65
CA VAL A 538 -29.13 25.40 5.60
C VAL A 538 -27.75 26.03 5.54
N SER A 539 -26.68 25.31 5.91
CA SER A 539 -25.27 25.74 5.92
C SER A 539 -24.84 26.40 4.59
N PRO A 540 -23.78 27.23 4.55
CA PRO A 540 -23.54 28.28 3.52
C PRO A 540 -23.42 27.79 2.07
N ARG A 541 -23.34 26.53 1.85
CA ARG A 541 -23.47 25.90 0.52
C ARG A 541 -24.95 25.65 0.30
N ARG A 542 -25.60 26.48 -0.51
CA ARG A 542 -27.02 26.36 -0.84
C ARG A 542 -27.29 24.99 -1.49
N VAL A 543 -27.57 23.97 -0.67
CA VAL A 543 -27.99 22.65 -1.16
C VAL A 543 -29.31 22.80 -1.88
N ASN A 544 -29.34 22.46 -3.19
CA ASN A 544 -30.59 22.45 -3.96
C ASN A 544 -31.04 21.03 -4.31
N ALA A 545 -30.15 20.05 -4.28
CA ALA A 545 -30.45 18.65 -4.53
C ALA A 545 -29.98 17.77 -3.36
N LEU A 546 -30.87 16.90 -2.87
CA LEU A 546 -30.60 15.96 -1.78
C LEU A 546 -30.97 14.55 -2.22
N VAL A 547 -30.04 13.61 -2.08
CA VAL A 547 -30.30 12.18 -2.33
C VAL A 547 -30.59 11.49 -1.02
N ILE A 548 -31.80 10.97 -0.88
CA ILE A 548 -32.23 10.17 0.27
C ILE A 548 -32.48 8.76 -0.21
N GLY A 549 -32.04 7.76 0.55
CA GLY A 549 -32.17 6.36 0.18
C GLY A 549 -32.74 5.47 1.27
N ASP A 550 -33.10 4.27 0.88
CA ASP A 550 -33.37 3.20 1.83
C ASP A 550 -32.09 2.91 2.66
N PRO A 551 -32.26 2.55 3.93
CA PRO A 551 -31.12 2.34 4.82
C PRO A 551 -30.16 1.28 4.25
N SER A 552 -28.89 1.53 4.40
CA SER A 552 -27.87 0.54 4.07
C SER A 552 -28.01 -0.69 4.99
N PRO A 553 -27.86 -1.91 4.48
CA PRO A 553 -27.85 -3.10 5.32
C PRO A 553 -26.66 -3.11 6.29
N VAL A 554 -25.76 -2.18 6.11
CA VAL A 554 -24.58 -2.01 6.94
C VAL A 554 -24.80 -0.80 7.83
N PRO A 555 -24.80 -0.99 9.15
CA PRO A 555 -24.88 0.12 10.08
C PRO A 555 -23.54 0.88 10.10
N ASN A 556 -23.43 1.88 9.26
CA ASN A 556 -22.47 2.95 9.48
C ASN A 556 -23.23 4.09 10.19
N PRO A 557 -22.58 4.99 10.99
CA PRO A 557 -23.30 5.80 11.95
C PRO A 557 -24.59 6.38 11.36
N ASN A 558 -25.67 6.04 12.02
CA ASN A 558 -27.04 5.98 11.59
C ASN A 558 -27.57 7.32 11.08
N ILE A 559 -27.61 7.50 9.79
CA ILE A 559 -28.48 8.49 9.16
C ILE A 559 -29.87 7.87 9.08
N THR A 560 -30.78 8.32 9.93
CA THR A 560 -32.17 7.85 9.91
C THR A 560 -32.93 8.54 8.79
N ARG A 561 -33.28 7.81 7.73
CA ARG A 561 -34.03 8.32 6.57
C ARG A 561 -35.19 9.22 6.96
N ARG A 562 -36.07 8.79 7.88
CA ARG A 562 -37.25 9.57 8.32
C ARG A 562 -36.89 10.94 8.91
N LYS A 563 -35.77 11.05 9.63
CA LYS A 563 -35.29 12.30 10.20
C LYS A 563 -34.74 13.24 9.13
N VAL A 564 -34.03 12.70 8.15
CA VAL A 564 -33.55 13.46 6.99
C VAL A 564 -34.72 13.96 6.16
N GLU A 565 -35.71 13.12 5.86
CA GLU A 565 -36.93 13.51 5.15
C GLU A 565 -37.71 14.61 5.91
N ALA A 566 -37.85 14.52 7.23
CA ALA A 566 -38.50 15.54 8.03
C ALA A 566 -37.75 16.89 7.99
N ALA A 567 -36.42 16.85 8.08
CA ALA A 567 -35.58 18.04 7.93
C ALA A 567 -35.70 18.64 6.52
N ALA A 568 -35.64 17.83 5.49
CA ALA A 568 -35.76 18.26 4.10
C ALA A 568 -37.12 18.92 3.81
N ARG A 569 -38.23 18.28 4.20
CA ARG A 569 -39.58 18.84 4.03
C ARG A 569 -39.74 20.18 4.72
N SER A 570 -39.19 20.34 5.94
CA SER A 570 -39.24 21.61 6.67
C SER A 570 -38.50 22.77 5.98
N LEU A 571 -37.67 22.46 4.99
CA LEU A 571 -36.88 23.40 4.19
C LEU A 571 -37.36 23.53 2.73
N GLY A 572 -38.53 22.98 2.39
CA GLY A 572 -39.12 23.06 1.07
C GLY A 572 -38.57 22.06 0.05
N PHE A 573 -37.91 21.00 0.50
CA PHE A 573 -37.51 19.94 -0.42
C PHE A 573 -38.68 18.99 -0.71
N THR A 574 -38.86 18.64 -1.98
CA THR A 574 -39.82 17.65 -2.47
C THR A 574 -39.16 16.54 -3.26
N PRO A 575 -39.64 15.29 -3.22
CA PRO A 575 -39.11 14.21 -4.02
C PRO A 575 -39.50 14.39 -5.49
N VAL A 576 -38.51 14.45 -6.39
CA VAL A 576 -38.74 14.73 -7.82
C VAL A 576 -38.37 13.56 -8.73
N LYS A 577 -37.50 12.65 -8.28
CA LYS A 577 -37.06 11.50 -9.06
C LYS A 577 -36.64 10.35 -8.15
N SER A 578 -36.88 9.12 -8.59
CA SER A 578 -36.37 7.92 -7.92
C SER A 578 -35.54 7.06 -8.86
N PHE A 579 -34.62 6.30 -8.27
CA PHE A 579 -33.82 5.29 -8.94
C PHE A 579 -33.78 4.04 -8.08
N VAL A 580 -33.85 2.88 -8.74
CA VAL A 580 -33.68 1.59 -8.07
C VAL A 580 -32.19 1.26 -8.03
N MET A 581 -31.69 1.00 -6.84
CA MET A 581 -30.31 0.56 -6.64
C MET A 581 -30.12 -0.88 -7.12
N PRO A 582 -28.89 -1.29 -7.45
CA PRO A 582 -28.61 -2.65 -7.91
C PRO A 582 -29.06 -3.75 -6.95
N ASP A 583 -29.10 -3.48 -5.67
CA ASP A 583 -29.55 -4.40 -4.60
C ASP A 583 -31.06 -4.37 -4.31
N GLY A 584 -31.82 -3.65 -5.13
CA GLY A 584 -33.29 -3.53 -5.01
C GLY A 584 -33.77 -2.39 -4.10
N ARG A 585 -32.91 -1.76 -3.33
CA ARG A 585 -33.23 -0.56 -2.55
C ARG A 585 -33.56 0.61 -3.49
N THR A 586 -34.19 1.65 -2.97
CA THR A 586 -34.54 2.83 -3.74
C THR A 586 -33.87 4.07 -3.18
N ILE A 587 -33.39 4.93 -4.05
CA ILE A 587 -32.97 6.29 -3.74
C ILE A 587 -33.91 7.28 -4.41
N TRP A 588 -34.12 8.41 -3.72
CA TRP A 588 -34.92 9.53 -4.22
C TRP A 588 -34.06 10.78 -4.26
N ILE A 589 -34.18 11.52 -5.38
CA ILE A 589 -33.65 12.87 -5.46
C ILE A 589 -34.76 13.80 -5.00
N TRP A 590 -34.45 14.58 -3.99
CA TRP A 590 -35.27 15.64 -3.47
C TRP A 590 -34.71 16.97 -3.94
N TRP A 591 -35.58 17.83 -4.44
CA TRP A 591 -35.19 19.15 -4.90
C TRP A 591 -35.83 20.23 -4.04
N ARG A 592 -35.08 21.29 -3.77
CA ARG A 592 -35.59 22.42 -3.02
C ARG A 592 -36.37 23.32 -3.97
N GLU A 593 -37.66 23.54 -3.65
CA GLU A 593 -38.46 24.54 -4.34
C GLU A 593 -37.95 25.93 -3.98
N ALA A 594 -37.81 26.83 -5.00
CA ALA A 594 -37.20 28.16 -4.89
C ALA A 594 -38.05 29.08 -3.99
#